data_55e37bb98c27b291a2880b2e7da40ab6
#
_entry.id   55e37bb98c27b291a2880b2e7da40ab6
#
_cell.length_a   1.000
_cell.length_b   1.000
_cell.length_c   1.000
_cell.angle_alpha   90.00
_cell.angle_beta   90.00
_cell.angle_gamma   90.00
#
_symmetry.space_group_name_H-M   'P 1'
#
loop_
_entity.id
_entity.type
_entity.pdbx_description
1 polymer ?
#
loop_
_entity_poly.entity_id
_entity_poly.type
_entity_poly.pdbx_seq_one_letter_code
_entity_poly.pdbx_strand_id
1 'polypeptide(L)'
;MHALSRRPPPAPPLDLLPVEPLLPASWRHEAAPERCCFFNPSIATHDGGLILAYRVVLPDLRRRIAICRLDHEYRVMPGSAVPLSDLLVDGGPWHADPRCCSFGGRLLLHFNNGNPNPNDIFLVELDPATLHPLGPCRTLMLDHPRSPVEKNWMFFAHDDALYAVYSIAPHRVHRVELDGAGPVRCRSAHCTTWDSRGLSARYGDPRGSAPPIRCGDLYYSFFHTRHRRPLATRLVNAAFRGQPLGAFTYGTGVYAFRAEPPFAPAWCSPGLLFEPPLRPRAERPALSPWNDSVLYVSGAILDGDRWIVSAGAHTDGCALLRFGHDDVLRAMHTVTTG
;
A
#
# COMPACT_ATOMS: atom_id res chain seq x y z
N MET A 1 23.69 -23.02 -9.01
CA MET A 1 23.24 -23.11 -7.60
C MET A 1 24.07 -22.14 -6.77
N HIS A 2 23.73 -20.87 -6.66
CA HIS A 2 24.43 -19.92 -5.80
C HIS A 2 23.47 -19.33 -4.77
N ALA A 3 23.73 -19.73 -3.56
CA ALA A 3 23.55 -19.04 -2.27
C ALA A 3 22.41 -18.00 -2.14
N LEU A 4 21.20 -18.49 -1.98
CA LEU A 4 20.06 -17.71 -1.44
C LEU A 4 20.08 -17.64 0.11
N SER A 5 21.26 -17.46 0.72
CA SER A 5 21.40 -17.49 2.18
C SER A 5 21.68 -16.13 2.82
N ARG A 6 21.57 -15.03 2.11
CA ARG A 6 21.71 -13.72 2.73
C ARG A 6 20.36 -13.28 3.32
N ARG A 7 20.34 -12.97 4.63
CA ARG A 7 19.23 -12.23 5.23
C ARG A 7 19.02 -10.96 4.42
N PRO A 8 17.76 -10.53 4.21
CA PRO A 8 17.52 -9.22 3.62
C PRO A 8 18.24 -8.16 4.45
N PRO A 9 18.70 -7.09 3.83
CA PRO A 9 19.32 -5.99 4.57
C PRO A 9 18.30 -5.43 5.59
N PRO A 10 18.78 -4.79 6.66
CA PRO A 10 17.90 -4.06 7.56
C PRO A 10 17.14 -3.01 6.75
N ALA A 11 15.90 -2.74 7.17
CA ALA A 11 15.12 -1.65 6.57
C ALA A 11 15.93 -0.35 6.65
N PRO A 12 15.86 0.52 5.63
CA PRO A 12 16.39 1.87 5.73
C PRO A 12 15.75 2.58 6.93
N PRO A 13 16.37 3.64 7.46
CA PRO A 13 15.79 4.40 8.54
C PRO A 13 14.33 4.75 8.23
N LEU A 14 13.45 4.49 9.20
CA LEU A 14 12.04 4.86 9.11
C LEU A 14 11.89 6.31 9.56
N ASP A 15 11.46 7.16 8.65
CA ASP A 15 11.09 8.54 8.95
C ASP A 15 9.61 8.54 9.38
N LEU A 16 9.36 8.43 10.69
CA LEU A 16 8.00 8.41 11.23
C LEU A 16 7.38 9.80 11.14
N LEU A 17 6.22 9.87 10.51
CA LEU A 17 5.46 11.13 10.44
C LEU A 17 4.86 11.46 11.81
N PRO A 18 4.96 12.72 12.26
CA PRO A 18 4.32 13.19 13.49
C PRO A 18 2.80 12.95 13.43
N VAL A 19 2.22 12.45 14.52
CA VAL A 19 0.79 12.09 14.57
C VAL A 19 -0.12 13.32 14.66
N GLU A 20 0.37 14.41 15.28
CA GLU A 20 -0.42 15.62 15.53
C GLU A 20 -1.02 16.22 14.25
N PRO A 21 -0.25 16.49 13.17
CA PRO A 21 -0.80 17.05 11.95
C PRO A 21 -1.59 16.01 11.10
N LEU A 22 -1.47 14.72 11.40
CA LEU A 22 -2.22 13.67 10.70
C LEU A 22 -3.67 13.53 11.20
N LEU A 23 -4.01 14.02 12.41
CA LEU A 23 -5.37 13.95 12.92
C LEU A 23 -6.20 15.13 12.41
N PRO A 24 -7.25 14.91 11.59
CA PRO A 24 -8.16 15.96 11.18
C PRO A 24 -8.74 16.73 12.37
N ALA A 25 -8.90 18.03 12.24
CA ALA A 25 -9.38 18.89 13.31
C ALA A 25 -10.76 18.46 13.86
N SER A 26 -11.64 17.99 12.98
CA SER A 26 -12.97 17.52 13.36
C SER A 26 -12.95 16.25 14.22
N TRP A 27 -11.91 15.42 14.16
CA TRP A 27 -11.81 14.20 14.98
C TRP A 27 -11.09 14.41 16.31
N ARG A 28 -10.53 15.60 16.56
CA ARG A 28 -9.81 15.90 17.82
C ARG A 28 -10.72 15.93 19.05
N HIS A 29 -12.01 16.14 18.86
CA HIS A 29 -12.98 16.05 19.95
C HIS A 29 -13.27 14.59 20.37
N GLU A 30 -13.03 13.61 19.48
CA GLU A 30 -13.22 12.19 19.76
C GLU A 30 -12.00 11.57 20.48
N ALA A 31 -10.79 12.02 20.16
CA ALA A 31 -9.57 11.50 20.76
C ALA A 31 -8.36 12.43 20.57
N ALA A 32 -7.43 12.38 21.53
CA ALA A 32 -6.10 12.95 21.36
C ALA A 32 -5.28 12.11 20.36
N PRO A 33 -4.38 12.74 19.57
CA PRO A 33 -3.59 12.05 18.54
C PRO A 33 -2.85 10.81 19.03
N GLU A 34 -2.30 10.85 20.26
CA GLU A 34 -1.52 9.77 20.87
C GLU A 34 -2.39 8.53 21.19
N ARG A 35 -3.71 8.69 21.19
CA ARG A 35 -4.68 7.62 21.42
C ARG A 35 -5.22 7.05 20.11
N CYS A 36 -4.73 7.51 18.96
CA CYS A 36 -5.14 7.07 17.64
C CYS A 36 -4.06 6.22 17.00
N CYS A 37 -4.44 5.34 16.08
CA CYS A 37 -3.49 4.62 15.23
C CYS A 37 -3.57 5.15 13.81
N PHE A 38 -2.40 5.46 13.22
CA PHE A 38 -2.26 5.97 11.86
C PHE A 38 -1.41 4.98 11.06
N PHE A 39 -1.92 4.42 9.98
CA PHE A 39 -1.16 3.42 9.23
C PHE A 39 -1.64 3.25 7.78
N ASN A 40 -0.87 2.47 7.02
CA ASN A 40 -1.07 2.22 5.60
C ASN A 40 -1.17 3.51 4.76
N PRO A 41 -0.18 4.43 4.92
CA PRO A 41 -0.16 5.68 4.16
C PRO A 41 0.17 5.42 2.68
N SER A 42 -0.57 6.03 1.78
CA SER A 42 -0.32 6.00 0.35
C SER A 42 0.06 7.41 -0.13
N ILE A 43 1.36 7.61 -0.39
CA ILE A 43 1.86 8.83 -1.02
C ILE A 43 1.61 8.77 -2.53
N ALA A 44 1.24 9.92 -3.10
CA ALA A 44 1.08 10.11 -4.54
C ALA A 44 1.42 11.55 -4.94
N THR A 45 1.69 11.75 -6.22
CA THR A 45 1.82 13.09 -6.83
C THR A 45 0.58 13.39 -7.67
N HIS A 46 0.13 14.63 -7.64
CA HIS A 46 -0.90 15.15 -8.52
C HIS A 46 -0.63 16.62 -8.80
N ASP A 47 -0.51 17.00 -10.07
CA ASP A 47 -0.22 18.37 -10.53
C ASP A 47 0.93 19.03 -9.78
N GLY A 48 2.03 18.29 -9.57
CA GLY A 48 3.21 18.74 -8.85
C GLY A 48 3.07 18.80 -7.32
N GLY A 49 1.87 18.58 -6.79
CA GLY A 49 1.62 18.51 -5.34
C GLY A 49 1.81 17.09 -4.80
N LEU A 50 2.15 17.02 -3.51
CA LEU A 50 2.30 15.76 -2.77
C LEU A 50 1.08 15.52 -1.88
N ILE A 51 0.50 14.33 -1.98
CA ILE A 51 -0.70 13.92 -1.27
C ILE A 51 -0.41 12.62 -0.50
N LEU A 52 -0.94 12.52 0.71
CA LEU A 52 -0.86 11.33 1.54
C LEU A 52 -2.26 10.94 2.02
N ALA A 53 -2.77 9.80 1.56
CA ALA A 53 -3.97 9.17 2.10
C ALA A 53 -3.58 8.07 3.09
N TYR A 54 -4.25 7.98 4.22
CA TYR A 54 -3.88 7.02 5.26
C TYR A 54 -5.09 6.56 6.05
N ARG A 55 -4.93 5.42 6.70
CA ARG A 55 -5.96 4.86 7.58
C ARG A 55 -5.78 5.39 9.00
N VAL A 56 -6.91 5.75 9.62
CA VAL A 56 -6.99 6.17 11.02
C VAL A 56 -7.92 5.23 11.77
N VAL A 57 -7.52 4.85 12.99
CA VAL A 57 -8.38 4.14 13.93
C VAL A 57 -8.42 4.95 15.22
N LEU A 58 -9.60 5.41 15.56
CA LEU A 58 -9.88 6.13 16.81
C LEU A 58 -10.20 5.12 17.95
N PRO A 59 -10.37 5.57 19.19
CA PRO A 59 -10.67 4.69 20.34
C PRO A 59 -11.95 3.85 20.19
N ASP A 60 -12.87 4.23 19.31
CA ASP A 60 -14.07 3.46 18.95
C ASP A 60 -13.78 2.24 18.06
N LEU A 61 -12.51 2.05 17.67
CA LEU A 61 -11.99 0.97 16.82
C LEU A 61 -12.51 0.97 15.38
N ARG A 62 -13.25 1.98 14.95
CA ARG A 62 -13.70 2.09 13.56
C ARG A 62 -12.54 2.50 12.66
N ARG A 63 -12.48 1.90 11.48
CA ARG A 63 -11.50 2.24 10.44
C ARG A 63 -12.01 3.40 9.61
N ARG A 64 -11.20 4.44 9.54
CA ARG A 64 -11.46 5.65 8.78
C ARG A 64 -10.31 5.94 7.83
N ILE A 65 -10.55 6.75 6.83
CA ILE A 65 -9.53 7.30 5.95
C ILE A 65 -9.48 8.80 6.16
N ALA A 66 -8.26 9.30 6.30
CA ALA A 66 -7.94 10.71 6.16
C ALA A 66 -6.97 10.92 5.01
N ILE A 67 -6.88 12.15 4.50
CA ILE A 67 -6.00 12.56 3.43
C ILE A 67 -5.43 13.93 3.76
N CYS A 68 -4.15 14.16 3.43
CA CYS A 68 -3.49 15.44 3.66
C CYS A 68 -2.51 15.79 2.55
N ARG A 69 -1.97 16.99 2.61
CA ARG A 69 -0.88 17.46 1.74
C ARG A 69 0.45 17.36 2.46
N LEU A 70 1.49 17.10 1.69
CA LEU A 70 2.86 17.17 2.15
C LEU A 70 3.56 18.36 1.47
N ASP A 71 4.55 18.94 2.17
CA ASP A 71 5.47 19.89 1.58
C ASP A 71 6.59 19.20 0.78
N HIS A 72 7.49 19.98 0.19
CA HIS A 72 8.62 19.48 -0.62
C HIS A 72 9.65 18.66 0.20
N GLU A 73 9.61 18.76 1.54
CA GLU A 73 10.46 17.99 2.44
C GLU A 73 9.71 16.76 2.98
N TYR A 74 8.51 16.50 2.42
CA TYR A 74 7.62 15.40 2.78
C TYR A 74 7.04 15.50 4.19
N ARG A 75 6.94 16.69 4.76
CA ARG A 75 6.27 16.93 6.04
C ARG A 75 4.81 17.23 5.82
N VAL A 76 3.97 16.78 6.73
CA VAL A 76 2.53 17.07 6.68
C VAL A 76 2.29 18.56 6.83
N MET A 77 1.61 19.17 5.87
CA MET A 77 1.24 20.59 5.92
C MET A 77 0.18 20.79 7.02
N PRO A 78 0.45 21.66 8.02
CA PRO A 78 -0.50 21.90 9.12
C PRO A 78 -1.90 22.32 8.60
N GLY A 79 -2.94 21.75 9.19
CA GLY A 79 -4.32 22.06 8.83
C GLY A 79 -4.82 21.46 7.50
N SER A 80 -3.98 20.73 6.77
CA SER A 80 -4.36 20.11 5.49
C SER A 80 -5.08 18.77 5.62
N ALA A 81 -5.13 18.18 6.82
CA ALA A 81 -5.75 16.87 7.03
C ALA A 81 -7.28 16.95 6.91
N VAL A 82 -7.84 16.23 5.95
CA VAL A 82 -9.27 16.12 5.65
C VAL A 82 -9.81 14.80 6.20
N PRO A 83 -10.93 14.80 6.96
CA PRO A 83 -11.59 13.60 7.48
C PRO A 83 -12.38 12.91 6.37
N LEU A 84 -11.69 12.32 5.41
CA LEU A 84 -12.30 11.86 4.15
C LEU A 84 -13.46 10.90 4.39
N SER A 85 -13.36 10.02 5.37
CA SER A 85 -14.44 9.05 5.68
C SER A 85 -15.77 9.69 6.03
N ASP A 86 -15.79 10.91 6.56
CA ASP A 86 -17.02 11.63 6.91
C ASP A 86 -17.70 12.25 5.68
N LEU A 87 -16.96 12.34 4.57
CA LEU A 87 -17.41 12.94 3.31
C LEU A 87 -17.77 11.88 2.25
N LEU A 88 -17.40 10.61 2.48
CA LEU A 88 -17.67 9.54 1.51
C LEU A 88 -19.14 9.12 1.56
N VAL A 89 -19.79 9.12 0.41
CA VAL A 89 -21.16 8.62 0.22
C VAL A 89 -21.09 7.27 -0.49
N ASP A 90 -21.88 6.30 -0.07
CA ASP A 90 -21.96 4.94 -0.63
C ASP A 90 -20.68 4.08 -0.48
N GLY A 91 -19.74 4.50 0.36
CA GLY A 91 -18.48 3.77 0.63
C GLY A 91 -18.58 2.66 1.69
N GLY A 92 -19.77 2.47 2.28
CA GLY A 92 -19.96 1.56 3.40
C GLY A 92 -19.46 2.15 4.74
N PRO A 93 -19.58 1.41 5.86
CA PRO A 93 -19.25 1.93 7.20
C PRO A 93 -17.78 1.78 7.60
N TRP A 94 -16.96 1.06 6.83
CA TRP A 94 -15.57 0.76 7.14
C TRP A 94 -14.68 1.08 5.94
N HIS A 95 -13.62 1.85 6.17
CA HIS A 95 -12.72 2.25 5.11
C HIS A 95 -11.30 1.81 5.43
N ALA A 96 -10.65 1.13 4.50
CA ALA A 96 -9.31 0.55 4.72
C ALA A 96 -8.43 0.63 3.47
N ASP A 97 -7.14 0.76 3.72
CA ASP A 97 -6.06 0.63 2.75
C ASP A 97 -6.22 1.56 1.53
N PRO A 98 -6.34 2.89 1.77
CA PRO A 98 -6.49 3.86 0.69
C PRO A 98 -5.26 3.88 -0.22
N ARG A 99 -5.49 4.08 -1.51
CA ARG A 99 -4.44 4.34 -2.50
C ARG A 99 -4.88 5.43 -3.46
N CYS A 100 -4.01 6.40 -3.66
CA CYS A 100 -4.22 7.47 -4.63
C CYS A 100 -3.59 7.12 -5.98
N CYS A 101 -4.22 7.59 -7.05
CA CYS A 101 -3.74 7.48 -8.41
C CYS A 101 -4.13 8.76 -9.19
N SER A 102 -3.19 9.31 -9.95
CA SER A 102 -3.46 10.41 -10.88
C SER A 102 -3.68 9.87 -12.29
N PHE A 103 -4.78 10.23 -12.93
CA PHE A 103 -5.11 9.79 -14.29
C PHE A 103 -5.91 10.87 -15.05
N GLY A 104 -5.42 11.30 -16.20
CA GLY A 104 -6.13 12.25 -17.08
C GLY A 104 -6.48 13.57 -16.38
N GLY A 105 -5.61 14.11 -15.52
CA GLY A 105 -5.87 15.30 -14.71
C GLY A 105 -6.82 15.07 -13.52
N ARG A 106 -7.29 13.84 -13.31
CA ARG A 106 -8.17 13.47 -12.22
C ARG A 106 -7.37 12.88 -11.06
N LEU A 107 -7.72 13.25 -9.84
CA LEU A 107 -7.21 12.62 -8.62
C LEU A 107 -8.19 11.54 -8.18
N LEU A 108 -7.77 10.30 -8.27
CA LEU A 108 -8.57 9.13 -7.92
C LEU A 108 -8.07 8.53 -6.60
N LEU A 109 -8.99 8.11 -5.76
CA LEU A 109 -8.68 7.34 -4.55
C LEU A 109 -9.52 6.05 -4.55
N HIS A 110 -8.86 4.92 -4.35
CA HIS A 110 -9.54 3.65 -4.12
C HIS A 110 -9.22 3.09 -2.73
N PHE A 111 -10.17 2.38 -2.18
CA PHE A 111 -10.08 1.77 -0.86
C PHE A 111 -10.99 0.53 -0.79
N ASN A 112 -10.88 -0.26 0.28
CA ASN A 112 -11.78 -1.38 0.51
C ASN A 112 -12.58 -1.18 1.82
N ASN A 113 -13.71 -1.86 1.93
CA ASN A 113 -14.55 -1.80 3.13
C ASN A 113 -14.10 -2.74 4.27
N GLY A 114 -12.93 -3.31 4.14
CA GLY A 114 -12.15 -3.95 5.19
C GLY A 114 -12.62 -5.33 5.63
N ASN A 115 -13.80 -5.44 6.21
CA ASN A 115 -14.20 -6.62 6.97
C ASN A 115 -15.37 -7.46 6.46
N PRO A 116 -16.35 -6.96 5.67
CA PRO A 116 -17.36 -7.83 5.11
C PRO A 116 -16.73 -8.96 4.30
N ASN A 117 -17.39 -10.10 4.24
CA ASN A 117 -17.02 -11.20 3.37
C ASN A 117 -18.27 -11.62 2.59
N PRO A 118 -18.33 -11.33 1.27
CA PRO A 118 -17.28 -10.69 0.46
C PRO A 118 -17.10 -9.19 0.77
N ASN A 119 -15.87 -8.70 0.64
CA ASN A 119 -15.59 -7.25 0.72
C ASN A 119 -15.59 -6.62 -0.67
N ASP A 120 -15.78 -5.30 -0.72
CA ASP A 120 -15.77 -4.52 -1.95
C ASP A 120 -14.60 -3.55 -2.00
N ILE A 121 -14.19 -3.21 -3.23
CA ILE A 121 -13.30 -2.09 -3.51
C ILE A 121 -14.13 -0.95 -4.07
N PHE A 122 -13.89 0.24 -3.58
CA PHE A 122 -14.53 1.48 -3.98
C PHE A 122 -13.52 2.40 -4.64
N LEU A 123 -14.01 3.19 -5.57
CA LEU A 123 -13.30 4.27 -6.22
C LEU A 123 -14.08 5.56 -6.03
N VAL A 124 -13.37 6.64 -5.73
CA VAL A 124 -13.92 7.99 -5.68
C VAL A 124 -12.95 8.96 -6.35
N GLU A 125 -13.48 9.96 -7.04
CA GLU A 125 -12.73 11.08 -7.56
C GLU A 125 -12.71 12.20 -6.53
N LEU A 126 -11.56 12.82 -6.33
CA LEU A 126 -11.38 13.91 -5.40
C LEU A 126 -11.09 15.21 -6.13
N ASP A 127 -11.61 16.30 -5.62
CA ASP A 127 -11.19 17.65 -5.99
C ASP A 127 -9.74 17.88 -5.55
N PRO A 128 -8.80 18.13 -6.47
CA PRO A 128 -7.41 18.32 -6.12
C PRO A 128 -7.17 19.55 -5.24
N ALA A 129 -8.04 20.55 -5.28
CA ALA A 129 -7.88 21.79 -4.49
C ALA A 129 -8.29 21.59 -3.02
N THR A 130 -9.37 20.87 -2.77
CA THR A 130 -9.95 20.69 -1.43
C THR A 130 -9.72 19.29 -0.85
N LEU A 131 -9.34 18.31 -1.66
CA LEU A 131 -9.28 16.88 -1.36
C LEU A 131 -10.64 16.27 -0.97
N HIS A 132 -11.75 16.96 -1.26
CA HIS A 132 -13.09 16.45 -1.02
C HIS A 132 -13.57 15.56 -2.18
N PRO A 133 -14.47 14.59 -1.93
CA PRO A 133 -15.09 13.81 -3.00
C PRO A 133 -15.89 14.70 -3.96
N LEU A 134 -15.73 14.46 -5.26
CA LEU A 134 -16.53 15.11 -6.33
C LEU A 134 -17.87 14.41 -6.59
N GLY A 135 -18.07 13.25 -5.96
CA GLY A 135 -19.31 12.47 -6.12
C GLY A 135 -19.31 11.24 -5.20
N PRO A 136 -20.32 10.36 -5.32
CA PRO A 136 -20.41 9.16 -4.53
C PRO A 136 -19.32 8.14 -4.87
N CYS A 137 -19.03 7.25 -3.92
CA CYS A 137 -18.14 6.12 -4.15
C CYS A 137 -18.76 5.16 -5.14
N ARG A 138 -17.95 4.66 -6.06
CA ARG A 138 -18.36 3.70 -7.09
C ARG A 138 -17.69 2.35 -6.81
N THR A 139 -18.48 1.29 -6.73
CA THR A 139 -17.96 -0.08 -6.54
C THR A 139 -17.25 -0.55 -7.80
N LEU A 140 -16.14 -1.25 -7.67
CA LEU A 140 -15.44 -1.90 -8.77
C LEU A 140 -16.07 -3.26 -9.08
N MET A 141 -16.42 -3.48 -10.35
CA MET A 141 -17.04 -4.72 -10.81
C MET A 141 -16.13 -5.44 -11.81
N LEU A 142 -15.84 -6.72 -11.52
CA LEU A 142 -15.09 -7.60 -12.39
C LEU A 142 -16.00 -8.22 -13.48
N ASP A 143 -15.42 -8.54 -14.62
CA ASP A 143 -16.06 -9.30 -15.72
C ASP A 143 -15.95 -10.83 -15.53
N HIS A 144 -15.41 -11.27 -14.39
CA HIS A 144 -15.26 -12.66 -14.01
C HIS A 144 -15.65 -12.88 -12.54
N PRO A 145 -15.82 -14.13 -12.07
CA PRO A 145 -16.10 -14.40 -10.67
C PRO A 145 -15.03 -13.79 -9.75
N ARG A 146 -15.49 -13.03 -8.77
CA ARG A 146 -14.63 -12.36 -7.79
C ARG A 146 -14.18 -13.32 -6.67
N SER A 147 -13.06 -12.99 -6.06
CA SER A 147 -12.64 -13.63 -4.82
C SER A 147 -13.52 -13.19 -3.64
N PRO A 148 -13.66 -14.01 -2.58
CA PRO A 148 -14.35 -13.58 -1.36
C PRO A 148 -13.72 -12.34 -0.71
N VAL A 149 -12.42 -12.14 -0.94
CA VAL A 149 -11.65 -11.00 -0.43
C VAL A 149 -10.94 -10.32 -1.57
N GLU A 150 -11.48 -9.17 -2.00
CA GLU A 150 -10.89 -8.31 -3.03
C GLU A 150 -10.11 -7.19 -2.35
N LYS A 151 -8.80 -7.16 -2.56
CA LYS A 151 -7.91 -6.13 -2.01
C LYS A 151 -6.56 -6.12 -2.72
N ASN A 152 -5.75 -5.13 -2.40
CA ASN A 152 -4.37 -4.99 -2.88
C ASN A 152 -4.27 -4.75 -4.39
N TRP A 153 -5.32 -4.25 -5.02
CA TRP A 153 -5.24 -3.79 -6.40
C TRP A 153 -4.37 -2.54 -6.48
N MET A 154 -3.67 -2.39 -7.60
CA MET A 154 -2.74 -1.28 -7.80
C MET A 154 -3.05 -0.61 -9.14
N PHE A 155 -3.54 0.62 -9.09
CA PHE A 155 -3.93 1.36 -10.29
C PHE A 155 -2.70 2.04 -10.91
N PHE A 156 -2.66 2.08 -12.23
CA PHE A 156 -1.68 2.81 -13.00
C PHE A 156 -2.26 3.32 -14.31
N ALA A 157 -1.77 4.48 -14.74
CA ALA A 157 -2.10 5.05 -16.02
C ALA A 157 -1.14 4.55 -17.10
N HIS A 158 -1.65 4.21 -18.27
CA HIS A 158 -0.84 3.93 -19.46
C HIS A 158 -1.56 4.48 -20.67
N ASP A 159 -0.90 5.39 -21.38
CA ASP A 159 -1.50 6.21 -22.42
C ASP A 159 -2.83 6.85 -21.92
N ASP A 160 -3.89 6.75 -22.69
CA ASP A 160 -5.21 7.30 -22.36
C ASP A 160 -6.11 6.30 -21.60
N ALA A 161 -5.52 5.27 -20.96
CA ALA A 161 -6.27 4.26 -20.24
C ALA A 161 -5.78 4.06 -18.80
N LEU A 162 -6.74 3.77 -17.92
CA LEU A 162 -6.47 3.38 -16.55
C LEU A 162 -6.48 1.85 -16.47
N TYR A 163 -5.48 1.32 -15.81
CA TYR A 163 -5.34 -0.12 -15.56
C TYR A 163 -5.20 -0.40 -14.06
N ALA A 164 -5.45 -1.64 -13.69
CA ALA A 164 -5.23 -2.16 -12.36
C ALA A 164 -4.46 -3.48 -12.43
N VAL A 165 -3.35 -3.57 -11.72
CA VAL A 165 -2.75 -4.88 -11.41
C VAL A 165 -3.64 -5.54 -10.37
N TYR A 166 -4.34 -6.59 -10.79
CA TYR A 166 -5.23 -7.39 -9.94
C TYR A 166 -4.44 -8.39 -9.07
N SER A 167 -3.45 -9.05 -9.69
CA SER A 167 -2.55 -9.98 -9.01
C SER A 167 -1.16 -9.90 -9.60
N ILE A 168 -0.12 -10.21 -8.80
CA ILE A 168 1.28 -10.19 -9.22
C ILE A 168 1.72 -11.54 -9.77
N ALA A 169 1.28 -12.64 -9.18
CA ALA A 169 1.65 -13.99 -9.59
C ALA A 169 0.40 -14.92 -9.57
N PRO A 170 -0.19 -15.26 -10.72
CA PRO A 170 0.14 -14.74 -12.05
C PRO A 170 -0.09 -13.23 -12.16
N HIS A 171 0.62 -12.57 -13.07
CA HIS A 171 0.46 -11.13 -13.29
C HIS A 171 -0.78 -10.88 -14.13
N ARG A 172 -1.84 -10.41 -13.48
CA ARG A 172 -3.13 -10.10 -14.11
C ARG A 172 -3.36 -8.60 -14.11
N VAL A 173 -3.68 -8.05 -15.26
CA VAL A 173 -3.96 -6.63 -15.45
C VAL A 173 -5.38 -6.49 -15.99
N HIS A 174 -6.16 -5.64 -15.35
CA HIS A 174 -7.50 -5.27 -15.80
C HIS A 174 -7.50 -3.84 -16.35
N ARG A 175 -8.27 -3.59 -17.36
CA ARG A 175 -8.60 -2.25 -17.83
C ARG A 175 -9.76 -1.72 -16.99
N VAL A 176 -9.62 -0.49 -16.50
CA VAL A 176 -10.61 0.17 -15.65
C VAL A 176 -11.38 1.18 -16.48
N GLU A 177 -12.69 0.99 -16.62
CA GLU A 177 -13.57 1.84 -17.39
C GLU A 177 -14.27 2.85 -16.48
N LEU A 178 -13.86 4.11 -16.56
CA LEU A 178 -14.38 5.18 -15.69
C LEU A 178 -15.68 5.81 -16.19
N ASP A 179 -16.16 5.40 -17.37
CA ASP A 179 -17.33 5.98 -18.02
C ASP A 179 -18.62 5.72 -17.21
N GLY A 180 -19.56 6.68 -17.33
CA GLY A 180 -20.86 6.58 -16.66
C GLY A 180 -20.84 6.87 -15.15
N ALA A 181 -22.02 6.93 -14.55
CA ALA A 181 -22.23 7.23 -13.13
C ALA A 181 -22.38 5.99 -12.24
N GLY A 182 -22.49 4.80 -12.82
CA GLY A 182 -22.69 3.54 -12.09
C GLY A 182 -21.38 2.90 -11.59
N PRO A 183 -21.42 1.61 -11.25
CA PRO A 183 -20.24 0.86 -10.88
C PRO A 183 -19.15 0.93 -11.95
N VAL A 184 -17.89 0.96 -11.52
CA VAL A 184 -16.72 0.99 -12.40
C VAL A 184 -16.44 -0.43 -12.88
N ARG A 185 -16.44 -0.63 -14.20
CA ARG A 185 -16.14 -1.94 -14.79
C ARG A 185 -14.64 -2.15 -14.89
N CYS A 186 -14.19 -3.32 -14.47
CA CYS A 186 -12.82 -3.76 -14.57
C CYS A 186 -12.77 -5.02 -15.44
N ARG A 187 -12.27 -4.87 -16.67
CA ARG A 187 -12.20 -5.97 -17.65
C ARG A 187 -10.82 -6.59 -17.65
N SER A 188 -10.79 -7.91 -17.66
CA SER A 188 -9.55 -8.66 -17.85
C SER A 188 -8.89 -8.27 -19.17
N ALA A 189 -7.68 -7.72 -19.09
CA ALA A 189 -6.95 -7.27 -20.28
C ALA A 189 -5.77 -8.19 -20.59
N HIS A 190 -4.93 -8.48 -19.60
CA HIS A 190 -3.72 -9.28 -19.79
C HIS A 190 -3.49 -10.23 -18.62
N CYS A 191 -2.91 -11.38 -18.94
CA CYS A 191 -2.48 -12.37 -17.93
C CYS A 191 -1.15 -12.98 -18.38
N THR A 192 -0.11 -12.81 -17.56
CA THR A 192 1.21 -13.38 -17.82
C THR A 192 1.64 -14.22 -16.63
N THR A 193 2.07 -15.44 -16.88
CA THR A 193 2.70 -16.28 -15.86
C THR A 193 4.20 -16.00 -15.80
N TRP A 194 4.79 -16.11 -14.62
CA TRP A 194 6.21 -15.97 -14.41
C TRP A 194 6.67 -16.80 -13.20
N ASP A 195 7.94 -17.14 -13.14
CA ASP A 195 8.44 -17.99 -12.06
C ASP A 195 8.64 -17.23 -10.75
N SER A 196 7.62 -17.26 -9.92
CA SER A 196 7.63 -16.71 -8.55
C SER A 196 7.81 -17.78 -7.46
N ARG A 197 7.96 -19.06 -7.83
CA ARG A 197 7.95 -20.20 -6.88
C ARG A 197 8.98 -20.06 -5.77
N GLY A 198 10.20 -19.63 -6.08
CA GLY A 198 11.26 -19.45 -5.09
C GLY A 198 10.93 -18.37 -4.06
N LEU A 199 10.34 -17.26 -4.51
CA LEU A 199 9.87 -16.17 -3.66
C LEU A 199 8.69 -16.63 -2.79
N SER A 200 7.67 -17.23 -3.41
CA SER A 200 6.46 -17.70 -2.73
C SER A 200 6.75 -18.75 -1.67
N ALA A 201 7.61 -19.73 -1.98
CA ALA A 201 7.97 -20.79 -1.03
C ALA A 201 8.68 -20.25 0.22
N ARG A 202 9.48 -19.19 0.07
CA ARG A 202 10.27 -18.64 1.17
C ARG A 202 9.55 -17.56 1.97
N TYR A 203 8.79 -16.70 1.30
CA TYR A 203 8.24 -15.48 1.90
C TYR A 203 6.72 -15.37 1.78
N GLY A 204 6.07 -16.32 1.12
CA GLY A 204 4.65 -16.25 0.75
C GLY A 204 4.44 -15.50 -0.56
N ASP A 205 3.25 -15.64 -1.12
CA ASP A 205 2.92 -15.05 -2.42
C ASP A 205 3.04 -13.53 -2.42
N PRO A 206 3.62 -12.92 -3.49
CA PRO A 206 3.67 -11.49 -3.64
C PRO A 206 2.26 -10.92 -3.83
N ARG A 207 1.95 -9.88 -3.08
CA ARG A 207 0.65 -9.20 -3.08
C ARG A 207 0.84 -7.73 -3.38
N GLY A 208 -0.07 -7.14 -4.14
CA GLY A 208 -0.04 -5.74 -4.50
C GLY A 208 0.02 -4.81 -3.28
N SER A 209 0.78 -3.74 -3.41
CA SER A 209 0.97 -2.74 -2.35
C SER A 209 0.96 -1.33 -2.92
N ALA A 210 2.12 -0.79 -3.32
CA ALA A 210 2.20 0.54 -3.90
C ALA A 210 1.75 0.54 -5.36
N PRO A 211 0.97 1.54 -5.80
CA PRO A 211 0.69 1.75 -7.22
C PRO A 211 1.96 1.75 -8.06
N PRO A 212 1.93 1.17 -9.27
CA PRO A 212 3.09 1.16 -10.16
C PRO A 212 3.49 2.56 -10.62
N ILE A 213 4.79 2.84 -10.60
CA ILE A 213 5.37 4.11 -11.06
C ILE A 213 6.20 3.84 -12.30
N ARG A 214 5.93 4.59 -13.37
CA ARG A 214 6.67 4.49 -14.62
C ARG A 214 8.04 5.14 -14.50
N CYS A 215 9.08 4.41 -14.91
CA CYS A 215 10.42 4.92 -15.08
C CYS A 215 10.99 4.30 -16.36
N GLY A 216 11.15 5.13 -17.40
CA GLY A 216 11.53 4.66 -18.75
C GLY A 216 10.46 3.72 -19.35
N ASP A 217 10.90 2.55 -19.79
CA ASP A 217 10.09 1.46 -20.37
C ASP A 217 9.62 0.41 -19.38
N LEU A 218 9.69 0.72 -18.09
CA LEU A 218 9.22 -0.15 -17.03
C LEU A 218 8.29 0.60 -16.06
N TYR A 219 7.36 -0.17 -15.50
CA TYR A 219 6.64 0.19 -14.28
C TYR A 219 7.27 -0.54 -13.10
N TYR A 220 7.61 0.18 -12.04
CA TYR A 220 8.11 -0.37 -10.78
C TYR A 220 7.00 -0.35 -9.74
N SER A 221 6.83 -1.44 -9.03
CA SER A 221 5.86 -1.53 -7.94
C SER A 221 6.44 -2.30 -6.76
N PHE A 222 6.27 -1.73 -5.58
CA PHE A 222 6.61 -2.41 -4.34
C PHE A 222 5.45 -3.30 -3.93
N PHE A 223 5.76 -4.54 -3.57
CA PHE A 223 4.78 -5.52 -3.11
C PHE A 223 5.06 -5.94 -1.66
N HIS A 224 4.09 -6.53 -1.02
CA HIS A 224 4.30 -7.20 0.26
C HIS A 224 4.11 -8.70 0.13
N THR A 225 4.79 -9.43 1.01
CA THR A 225 4.54 -10.84 1.26
C THR A 225 4.01 -11.01 2.67
N ARG A 226 3.30 -12.10 2.89
CA ARG A 226 2.82 -12.49 4.21
C ARG A 226 3.09 -13.97 4.42
N HIS A 227 3.96 -14.31 5.36
CA HIS A 227 4.23 -15.68 5.69
C HIS A 227 4.05 -15.97 7.19
N ARG A 228 3.78 -17.21 7.49
CA ARG A 228 3.56 -17.65 8.87
C ARG A 228 4.91 -17.87 9.56
N ARG A 229 5.09 -17.27 10.72
CA ARG A 229 6.27 -17.50 11.54
C ARG A 229 6.26 -18.92 12.10
N PRO A 230 7.41 -19.62 12.11
CA PRO A 230 7.54 -20.89 12.82
C PRO A 230 7.14 -20.75 14.29
N LEU A 231 6.42 -21.74 14.81
CA LEU A 231 6.00 -21.73 16.23
C LEU A 231 7.20 -21.66 17.17
N ALA A 232 8.27 -22.38 16.86
CA ALA A 232 9.52 -22.34 17.64
C ALA A 232 10.07 -20.91 17.77
N THR A 233 10.11 -20.13 16.67
CA THR A 233 10.56 -18.73 16.70
C THR A 233 9.69 -17.88 17.62
N ARG A 234 8.39 -18.10 17.61
CA ARG A 234 7.43 -17.37 18.46
C ARG A 234 7.62 -17.72 19.93
N LEU A 235 7.80 -19.00 20.25
CA LEU A 235 8.03 -19.49 21.61
C LEU A 235 9.37 -19.01 22.18
N VAL A 236 10.44 -19.09 21.39
CA VAL A 236 11.77 -18.61 21.78
C VAL A 236 11.72 -17.10 22.09
N ASN A 237 11.11 -16.29 21.24
CA ASN A 237 11.00 -14.85 21.52
C ASN A 237 10.14 -14.55 22.74
N ALA A 238 9.07 -15.29 22.96
CA ALA A 238 8.24 -15.13 24.16
C ALA A 238 9.02 -15.49 25.43
N ALA A 239 9.74 -16.62 25.41
CA ALA A 239 10.46 -17.13 26.58
C ALA A 239 11.73 -16.31 26.92
N PHE A 240 12.57 -16.00 25.92
CA PHE A 240 13.89 -15.40 26.16
C PHE A 240 13.93 -13.88 26.01
N ARG A 241 12.98 -13.28 25.30
CA ARG A 241 12.94 -11.83 25.08
C ARG A 241 11.70 -11.16 25.68
N GLY A 242 10.80 -11.93 26.31
CA GLY A 242 9.55 -11.42 26.85
C GLY A 242 8.63 -10.78 25.79
N GLN A 243 8.87 -11.07 24.51
CA GLN A 243 8.19 -10.43 23.37
C GLN A 243 7.43 -11.49 22.56
N PRO A 244 6.14 -11.70 22.81
CA PRO A 244 5.33 -12.58 21.97
C PRO A 244 5.21 -11.97 20.58
N LEU A 245 5.72 -12.67 19.58
CA LEU A 245 5.60 -12.28 18.17
C LEU A 245 4.26 -12.73 17.61
N GLY A 246 3.67 -11.91 16.75
CA GLY A 246 2.50 -12.28 15.97
C GLY A 246 2.72 -13.51 15.10
N ALA A 247 1.62 -14.15 14.68
CA ALA A 247 1.67 -15.38 13.87
C ALA A 247 2.24 -15.17 12.47
N PHE A 248 2.25 -13.94 11.99
CA PHE A 248 2.69 -13.60 10.63
C PHE A 248 3.78 -12.54 10.65
N THR A 249 4.60 -12.57 9.62
CA THR A 249 5.49 -11.47 9.26
C THR A 249 5.15 -10.96 7.87
N TYR A 250 5.40 -9.68 7.65
CA TYR A 250 5.23 -9.02 6.37
C TYR A 250 6.59 -8.55 5.89
N GLY A 251 6.92 -8.85 4.66
CA GLY A 251 8.14 -8.38 4.03
C GLY A 251 7.83 -7.56 2.79
N THR A 252 8.73 -6.68 2.43
CA THR A 252 8.61 -5.84 1.24
C THR A 252 9.60 -6.26 0.17
N GLY A 253 9.11 -6.43 -1.04
CA GLY A 253 9.91 -6.64 -2.25
C GLY A 253 9.53 -5.62 -3.32
N VAL A 254 10.24 -5.69 -4.44
CA VAL A 254 9.94 -4.89 -5.63
C VAL A 254 9.93 -5.78 -6.86
N TYR A 255 9.05 -5.47 -7.80
CA TYR A 255 9.08 -6.04 -9.15
C TYR A 255 8.86 -4.94 -10.16
N ALA A 256 9.29 -5.19 -11.39
CA ALA A 256 9.03 -4.31 -12.51
C ALA A 256 8.46 -5.08 -13.70
N PHE A 257 7.59 -4.44 -14.45
CA PHE A 257 6.96 -4.98 -15.65
C PHE A 257 7.06 -3.99 -16.81
N ARG A 258 6.97 -4.49 -18.05
CA ARG A 258 7.07 -3.67 -19.24
C ARG A 258 6.01 -2.59 -19.29
N ALA A 259 6.40 -1.39 -19.73
CA ALA A 259 5.47 -0.26 -19.91
C ALA A 259 4.74 -0.31 -21.27
N GLU A 260 4.53 -1.51 -21.76
CA GLU A 260 3.77 -1.81 -22.98
C GLU A 260 2.98 -3.10 -22.78
N PRO A 261 1.78 -3.22 -23.35
CA PRO A 261 1.04 -4.47 -23.33
C PRO A 261 1.86 -5.66 -23.89
N PRO A 262 1.75 -6.84 -23.29
CA PRO A 262 0.81 -7.26 -22.26
C PRO A 262 1.24 -6.93 -20.81
N PHE A 263 2.12 -5.97 -20.58
CA PHE A 263 2.66 -5.56 -19.28
C PHE A 263 3.39 -6.70 -18.57
N ALA A 264 4.17 -7.47 -19.33
CA ALA A 264 4.82 -8.67 -18.80
C ALA A 264 5.85 -8.33 -17.70
N PRO A 265 5.86 -9.06 -16.58
CA PRO A 265 6.92 -8.94 -15.58
C PRO A 265 8.29 -9.14 -16.21
N ALA A 266 9.24 -8.29 -15.88
CA ALA A 266 10.57 -8.30 -16.45
C ALA A 266 11.64 -8.49 -15.36
N TRP A 267 11.45 -7.92 -14.19
CA TRP A 267 12.38 -7.93 -13.07
C TRP A 267 11.67 -8.14 -11.75
N CYS A 268 12.33 -8.81 -10.82
CA CYS A 268 11.84 -8.96 -9.46
C CYS A 268 13.01 -9.09 -8.48
N SER A 269 12.85 -8.58 -7.28
CA SER A 269 13.78 -8.90 -6.20
C SER A 269 13.60 -10.38 -5.82
N PRO A 270 14.68 -11.19 -5.79
CA PRO A 270 14.61 -12.62 -5.51
C PRO A 270 14.27 -12.92 -4.04
N GLY A 271 14.28 -11.88 -3.22
CA GLY A 271 13.97 -11.88 -1.80
C GLY A 271 13.35 -10.58 -1.37
N LEU A 272 13.25 -10.40 -0.08
CA LEU A 272 12.76 -9.15 0.48
C LEU A 272 13.82 -8.07 0.36
N LEU A 273 13.42 -6.86 -0.01
CA LEU A 273 14.29 -5.67 0.04
C LEU A 273 14.71 -5.40 1.48
N PHE A 274 13.75 -5.55 2.40
CA PHE A 274 13.98 -5.40 3.83
C PHE A 274 12.90 -6.12 4.63
N GLU A 275 13.24 -6.46 5.86
CA GLU A 275 12.30 -6.95 6.88
C GLU A 275 11.95 -5.83 7.87
N PRO A 276 10.71 -5.82 8.38
CA PRO A 276 10.33 -4.83 9.37
C PRO A 276 11.17 -4.98 10.66
N PRO A 277 11.61 -3.87 11.26
CA PRO A 277 12.27 -3.93 12.55
C PRO A 277 11.34 -4.46 13.65
N LEU A 278 11.88 -5.11 14.64
CA LEU A 278 11.13 -5.50 15.84
C LEU A 278 10.93 -4.27 16.73
N ARG A 279 9.68 -4.03 17.13
CA ARG A 279 9.38 -2.95 18.08
C ARG A 279 9.51 -3.44 19.52
N PRO A 280 10.18 -2.71 20.40
CA PRO A 280 10.19 -3.00 21.82
C PRO A 280 8.80 -2.97 22.44
N ARG A 281 8.51 -3.90 23.37
CA ARG A 281 7.18 -4.02 24.01
C ARG A 281 6.75 -2.73 24.73
N ALA A 282 7.68 -2.01 25.32
CA ALA A 282 7.43 -0.77 26.07
C ALA A 282 6.89 0.38 25.21
N GLU A 283 7.07 0.30 23.90
CA GLU A 283 6.69 1.36 22.96
C GLU A 283 5.35 1.09 22.24
N ARG A 284 4.58 0.09 22.67
CA ARG A 284 3.33 -0.28 22.00
C ARG A 284 2.16 0.55 22.50
N PRO A 285 1.40 1.19 21.60
CA PRO A 285 0.14 1.82 21.97
C PRO A 285 -0.89 0.78 22.44
N ALA A 286 -1.75 1.18 23.35
CA ALA A 286 -2.81 0.32 23.89
C ALA A 286 -3.79 -0.21 22.82
N LEU A 287 -3.96 0.53 21.71
CA LEU A 287 -4.85 0.17 20.60
C LEU A 287 -4.23 -0.78 19.57
N SER A 288 -2.92 -1.10 19.68
CA SER A 288 -2.25 -2.01 18.74
C SER A 288 -2.04 -3.40 19.36
N PRO A 289 -3.06 -4.27 19.42
CA PRO A 289 -2.90 -5.63 19.91
C PRO A 289 -2.18 -6.54 18.91
N TRP A 290 -1.93 -6.07 17.68
CA TRP A 290 -1.55 -6.89 16.55
C TRP A 290 -0.14 -6.60 16.08
N ASN A 291 0.71 -7.60 16.12
CA ASN A 291 1.88 -7.79 15.28
C ASN A 291 2.98 -6.72 15.30
N ASP A 292 4.04 -7.01 15.96
CA ASP A 292 5.20 -6.16 16.23
C ASP A 292 6.17 -5.99 15.06
N SER A 293 5.91 -6.63 13.93
CA SER A 293 6.84 -6.69 12.80
C SER A 293 6.08 -6.52 11.49
N VAL A 294 5.36 -5.41 11.38
CA VAL A 294 4.69 -5.04 10.15
C VAL A 294 5.35 -3.80 9.58
N LEU A 295 5.80 -3.92 8.34
CA LEU A 295 6.12 -2.80 7.48
C LEU A 295 5.31 -3.01 6.20
N TYR A 296 4.22 -2.29 6.09
CA TYR A 296 3.27 -2.45 5.00
C TYR A 296 3.36 -1.24 4.07
N VAL A 297 4.06 -1.40 2.96
CA VAL A 297 4.14 -0.39 1.91
C VAL A 297 2.78 -0.24 1.24
N SER A 298 2.34 0.99 0.99
CA SER A 298 1.06 1.25 0.30
C SER A 298 1.09 2.41 -0.69
N GLY A 299 2.21 3.12 -0.78
CA GLY A 299 2.43 4.15 -1.78
C GLY A 299 3.91 4.32 -2.09
N ALA A 300 4.22 4.83 -3.26
CA ALA A 300 5.58 5.18 -3.67
C ALA A 300 5.55 6.30 -4.71
N ILE A 301 6.57 7.12 -4.71
CA ILE A 301 6.88 8.08 -5.79
C ILE A 301 8.36 8.01 -6.09
N LEU A 302 8.73 8.39 -7.31
CA LEU A 302 10.12 8.58 -7.71
C LEU A 302 10.37 10.08 -7.87
N ASP A 303 11.23 10.61 -7.01
CA ASP A 303 11.65 12.01 -7.01
C ASP A 303 13.12 12.10 -7.47
N GLY A 304 13.31 12.51 -8.72
CA GLY A 304 14.61 12.40 -9.38
C GLY A 304 15.08 10.95 -9.46
N ASP A 305 16.16 10.65 -8.78
CA ASP A 305 16.77 9.30 -8.67
C ASP A 305 16.43 8.60 -7.34
N ARG A 306 15.54 9.17 -6.54
CA ARG A 306 15.22 8.71 -5.18
C ARG A 306 13.79 8.23 -5.05
N TRP A 307 13.63 7.04 -4.54
CA TRP A 307 12.34 6.52 -4.12
C TRP A 307 11.95 7.07 -2.75
N ILE A 308 10.73 7.59 -2.67
CA ILE A 308 10.03 7.92 -1.44
C ILE A 308 8.88 6.95 -1.31
N VAL A 309 8.97 6.05 -0.35
CA VAL A 309 8.01 4.96 -0.18
C VAL A 309 7.29 5.11 1.14
N SER A 310 5.98 5.22 1.09
CA SER A 310 5.16 5.33 2.29
C SER A 310 4.74 3.96 2.79
N ALA A 311 4.86 3.75 4.09
CA ALA A 311 4.60 2.48 4.74
C ALA A 311 3.90 2.64 6.09
N GLY A 312 2.98 1.73 6.39
CA GLY A 312 2.49 1.53 7.74
C GLY A 312 3.55 0.81 8.56
N ALA A 313 4.02 1.44 9.64
CA ALA A 313 4.98 0.87 10.55
C ALA A 313 4.26 0.31 11.77
N HIS A 314 4.46 -0.96 12.06
CA HIS A 314 3.95 -1.66 13.26
C HIS A 314 2.44 -1.67 13.48
N THR A 315 1.61 -1.25 12.54
CA THR A 315 0.14 -1.12 12.63
C THR A 315 -0.38 0.16 13.34
N ASP A 316 0.49 1.10 13.67
CA ASP A 316 0.10 2.31 14.41
C ASP A 316 0.85 3.59 13.99
N GLY A 317 1.79 3.50 13.05
CA GLY A 317 2.55 4.63 12.56
C GLY A 317 2.53 4.74 11.03
N CYS A 318 2.53 5.98 10.53
CA CYS A 318 2.85 6.30 9.15
C CYS A 318 4.33 6.62 9.03
N ALA A 319 5.02 5.99 8.09
CA ALA A 319 6.44 6.20 7.87
C ALA A 319 6.75 6.45 6.40
N LEU A 320 7.85 7.14 6.16
CA LEU A 320 8.48 7.25 4.85
C LEU A 320 9.83 6.53 4.88
N LEU A 321 10.14 5.84 3.80
CA LEU A 321 11.45 5.24 3.54
C LEU A 321 12.04 5.94 2.32
N ARG A 322 13.37 6.18 2.35
CA ARG A 322 14.07 6.85 1.27
C ARG A 322 15.27 6.01 0.83
N PHE A 323 15.37 5.74 -0.46
CA PHE A 323 16.51 5.00 -1.03
C PHE A 323 16.70 5.33 -2.51
N GLY A 324 17.90 5.12 -3.01
CA GLY A 324 18.25 5.40 -4.40
C GLY A 324 17.59 4.42 -5.39
N HIS A 325 17.35 4.89 -6.60
CA HIS A 325 16.87 4.02 -7.69
C HIS A 325 17.88 2.91 -8.01
N ASP A 326 19.16 3.21 -7.98
CA ASP A 326 20.23 2.23 -8.18
C ASP A 326 20.23 1.12 -7.12
N ASP A 327 19.82 1.41 -5.88
CA ASP A 327 19.69 0.38 -4.84
C ASP A 327 18.59 -0.62 -5.20
N VAL A 328 17.49 -0.12 -5.77
CA VAL A 328 16.40 -0.95 -6.27
C VAL A 328 16.87 -1.80 -7.45
N LEU A 329 17.56 -1.20 -8.42
CA LEU A 329 18.08 -1.93 -9.59
C LEU A 329 19.06 -3.05 -9.17
N ARG A 330 19.97 -2.76 -8.24
CA ARG A 330 20.91 -3.78 -7.72
C ARG A 330 20.24 -4.93 -6.99
N ALA A 331 19.06 -4.70 -6.44
CA ALA A 331 18.30 -5.73 -5.71
C ALA A 331 17.44 -6.61 -6.63
N MET A 332 17.33 -6.28 -7.91
CA MET A 332 16.42 -6.97 -8.85
C MET A 332 17.20 -7.88 -9.81
N HIS A 333 16.53 -8.94 -10.25
CA HIS A 333 16.99 -9.86 -11.28
C HIS A 333 15.91 -10.07 -12.33
N THR A 334 16.32 -10.42 -13.54
CA THR A 334 15.36 -10.78 -14.61
C THR A 334 14.49 -11.96 -14.19
N VAL A 335 13.23 -11.94 -14.59
CA VAL A 335 12.32 -13.05 -14.39
C VAL A 335 12.03 -13.76 -15.70
N THR A 336 11.77 -15.06 -15.61
CA THR A 336 11.36 -15.86 -16.77
C THR A 336 9.85 -15.84 -16.84
N THR A 337 9.31 -15.38 -17.95
CA THR A 337 7.88 -15.43 -18.28
C THR A 337 7.60 -16.64 -19.15
N GLY A 338 6.46 -17.29 -18.90
CA GLY A 338 5.96 -18.42 -19.67
C GLY A 338 4.76 -18.07 -20.54
#